data_df849fb706cb97014b8989fe248cfdb1
#
_entry.id   df849fb706cb97014b8989fe248cfdb1
#
_cell.length_a   1.000
_cell.length_b   1.000
_cell.length_c   1.000
_cell.angle_alpha   90.00
_cell.angle_beta   90.00
_cell.angle_gamma   90.00
#
_symmetry.space_group_name_H-M   'P 1'
#
loop_
_entity.id
_entity.type
_entity.pdbx_description
1 polymer ?
#
loop_
_entity_poly.entity_id
_entity_poly.type
_entity_poly.pdbx_seq_one_letter_code
_entity_poly.pdbx_strand_id
1 'polypeptide(L)'
;MYPTNLPKSSTPPKRLKKVQRTIYLPKDIKLKVEALDIKRSDKDNIYKFLMILISKAKKEGDIYREVALAFNYLKRAIGAGTYKRIITHLEKLGIIMCDYFKVMTLTKKGRCYRYKLVFKERYSREKVVAVSYSSTKSSEALQTQVFQEWFEEDFRSLVMPMNELRAIAKRRKENVSLSNCKVGTEIRENVVEIVDIRTNFSYRASKEVAIGRANLHNRLLIQDKSACYIMTEGEYLRFKRSAVELSDSDALNKIESGNLRAARNTTNNRLDTNFTNLPNEFMEAICKANNLRTLDIVNSQLAIMNRVMPDLGTEDRELFRSLTLGGNFYESICELLSLSNRKEAKRVVFEMMFSARRNRSENLAKLRKAFPSVMEWVDGYKEMYGDNQFAIMLQKAESEMFVDGILKRVKAHGYLCFTKHDSIIYRREDAEVIEAIVEGYFAEIDFKCKYKIEDYL
;
A
#
# COMPACT_ATOMS: atom_id res chain seq x y z
N MET A 1 10.86 11.52 -31.67
CA MET A 1 9.74 10.69 -32.20
C MET A 1 9.45 9.60 -31.18
N TYR A 2 8.30 9.64 -30.55
CA TYR A 2 7.88 8.61 -29.59
C TYR A 2 7.33 7.41 -30.36
N PRO A 3 7.63 6.18 -29.97
CA PRO A 3 7.05 5.00 -30.64
C PRO A 3 5.55 4.91 -30.33
N THR A 4 4.73 5.17 -31.35
CA THR A 4 3.26 5.19 -31.30
C THR A 4 2.60 3.82 -31.47
N ASN A 5 3.26 2.71 -31.27
CA ASN A 5 2.68 1.39 -31.48
C ASN A 5 2.72 0.51 -30.23
N LEU A 6 1.74 0.73 -29.33
CA LEU A 6 1.27 -0.33 -28.44
C LEU A 6 0.16 -1.10 -29.19
N PRO A 7 0.27 -2.40 -29.42
CA PRO A 7 -0.76 -3.16 -30.11
C PRO A 7 -2.03 -3.17 -29.26
N LYS A 8 -3.14 -2.69 -29.84
CA LYS A 8 -4.48 -2.95 -29.32
C LYS A 8 -4.74 -4.44 -29.45
N SER A 9 -4.53 -5.21 -28.38
CA SER A 9 -4.85 -6.63 -28.39
C SER A 9 -6.36 -6.82 -28.37
N SER A 10 -6.93 -7.14 -29.51
CA SER A 10 -8.28 -7.68 -29.68
C SER A 10 -8.29 -9.18 -29.31
N THR A 11 -8.01 -9.51 -28.06
CA THR A 11 -8.18 -10.89 -27.58
C THR A 11 -9.57 -11.03 -26.96
N PRO A 12 -10.34 -12.09 -27.31
CA PRO A 12 -11.65 -12.33 -26.72
C PRO A 12 -11.56 -12.48 -25.19
N PRO A 13 -12.61 -12.15 -24.44
CA PRO A 13 -12.57 -12.18 -22.98
C PRO A 13 -12.28 -13.61 -22.51
N LYS A 14 -11.08 -13.81 -21.96
CA LYS A 14 -10.65 -15.09 -21.39
C LYS A 14 -11.55 -15.46 -20.21
N ARG A 15 -12.00 -16.73 -20.15
CA ARG A 15 -12.83 -17.27 -19.06
C ARG A 15 -12.20 -16.96 -17.70
N LEU A 16 -13.00 -16.33 -16.83
CA LEU A 16 -12.60 -16.01 -15.44
C LEU A 16 -12.45 -17.33 -14.65
N LYS A 17 -11.28 -17.60 -14.10
CA LYS A 17 -11.09 -18.74 -13.19
C LYS A 17 -11.57 -18.42 -11.78
N LYS A 18 -12.23 -19.37 -11.13
CA LYS A 18 -12.58 -19.30 -9.71
C LYS A 18 -11.33 -19.57 -8.86
N VAL A 19 -11.12 -18.76 -7.83
CA VAL A 19 -10.03 -18.91 -6.84
C VAL A 19 -10.65 -18.98 -5.47
N GLN A 20 -10.15 -19.86 -4.62
CA GLN A 20 -10.51 -19.92 -3.22
C GLN A 20 -9.82 -18.78 -2.45
N ARG A 21 -10.56 -18.15 -1.56
CA ARG A 21 -10.05 -17.12 -0.65
C ARG A 21 -10.56 -17.39 0.75
N THR A 22 -9.83 -16.94 1.74
CA THR A 22 -10.20 -17.06 3.14
C THR A 22 -10.44 -15.69 3.76
N ILE A 23 -11.50 -15.59 4.55
CA ILE A 23 -11.79 -14.46 5.42
C ILE A 23 -11.94 -14.98 6.86
N TYR A 24 -11.48 -14.20 7.83
CA TYR A 24 -11.67 -14.49 9.24
C TYR A 24 -12.87 -13.70 9.78
N LEU A 25 -13.86 -14.38 10.28
CA LEU A 25 -15.13 -13.81 10.76
C LEU A 25 -15.48 -14.36 12.13
N PRO A 26 -16.17 -13.61 12.99
CA PRO A 26 -16.82 -14.16 14.16
C PRO A 26 -17.69 -15.37 13.81
N LYS A 27 -17.66 -16.37 14.67
CA LYS A 27 -18.33 -17.65 14.43
C LYS A 27 -19.86 -17.48 14.22
N ASP A 28 -20.48 -16.57 14.95
CA ASP A 28 -21.92 -16.25 14.82
C ASP A 28 -22.26 -15.69 13.43
N ILE A 29 -21.41 -14.86 12.85
CA ILE A 29 -21.60 -14.31 11.49
C ILE A 29 -21.54 -15.42 10.46
N LYS A 30 -20.53 -16.31 10.56
CA LYS A 30 -20.47 -17.49 9.69
C LYS A 30 -21.76 -18.30 9.74
N LEU A 31 -22.22 -18.61 10.96
CA LEU A 31 -23.44 -19.40 11.16
C LEU A 31 -24.67 -18.72 10.54
N LYS A 32 -24.83 -17.42 10.75
CA LYS A 32 -25.94 -16.64 10.16
C LYS A 32 -25.90 -16.64 8.64
N VAL A 33 -24.74 -16.48 8.01
CA VAL A 33 -24.60 -16.49 6.54
C VAL A 33 -24.84 -17.89 5.98
N GLU A 34 -24.31 -18.93 6.64
CA GLU A 34 -24.51 -20.30 6.16
C GLU A 34 -25.96 -20.77 6.31
N ALA A 35 -26.70 -20.26 7.29
CA ALA A 35 -28.13 -20.54 7.48
C ALA A 35 -29.05 -19.89 6.43
N LEU A 36 -28.55 -18.96 5.60
CA LEU A 36 -29.33 -18.37 4.54
C LEU A 36 -29.68 -19.41 3.47
N ASP A 37 -30.96 -19.49 3.11
CA ASP A 37 -31.44 -20.26 1.96
C ASP A 37 -31.23 -19.46 0.65
N ILE A 38 -29.97 -19.39 0.21
CA ILE A 38 -29.55 -18.71 -1.02
C ILE A 38 -28.48 -19.52 -1.74
N LYS A 39 -28.27 -19.24 -3.03
CA LYS A 39 -27.25 -19.90 -3.85
C LYS A 39 -25.86 -19.74 -3.21
N ARG A 40 -25.01 -20.75 -3.34
CA ARG A 40 -23.63 -20.72 -2.86
C ARG A 40 -22.86 -19.52 -3.39
N SER A 41 -23.06 -19.14 -4.66
CA SER A 41 -22.45 -17.97 -5.26
C SER A 41 -22.81 -16.64 -4.58
N ASP A 42 -24.01 -16.55 -4.01
CA ASP A 42 -24.45 -15.36 -3.25
C ASP A 42 -23.82 -15.35 -1.85
N LYS A 43 -23.67 -16.50 -1.20
CA LYS A 43 -22.88 -16.63 0.04
C LYS A 43 -21.42 -16.23 -0.18
N ASP A 44 -20.80 -16.70 -1.26
CA ASP A 44 -19.43 -16.32 -1.64
C ASP A 44 -19.29 -14.80 -1.87
N ASN A 45 -20.31 -14.18 -2.48
CA ASN A 45 -20.34 -12.73 -2.67
C ASN A 45 -20.58 -11.96 -1.37
N ILE A 46 -21.34 -12.50 -0.42
CA ILE A 46 -21.48 -11.97 0.94
C ILE A 46 -20.09 -11.96 1.63
N TYR A 47 -19.38 -13.07 1.62
CA TYR A 47 -18.03 -13.13 2.21
C TYR A 47 -17.06 -12.18 1.53
N LYS A 48 -17.15 -12.03 0.21
CA LYS A 48 -16.36 -11.06 -0.54
C LYS A 48 -16.66 -9.62 -0.13
N PHE A 49 -17.93 -9.26 0.06
CA PHE A 49 -18.35 -7.95 0.54
C PHE A 49 -17.81 -7.69 1.95
N LEU A 50 -17.99 -8.63 2.87
CA LEU A 50 -17.49 -8.52 4.24
C LEU A 50 -15.95 -8.37 4.27
N MET A 51 -15.23 -9.11 3.42
CA MET A 51 -13.78 -8.96 3.28
C MET A 51 -13.39 -7.54 2.83
N ILE A 52 -14.09 -6.98 1.86
CA ILE A 52 -13.87 -5.61 1.39
C ILE A 52 -14.12 -4.61 2.52
N LEU A 53 -15.25 -4.76 3.21
CA LEU A 53 -15.66 -3.86 4.30
C LEU A 53 -14.68 -3.91 5.47
N ILE A 54 -14.32 -5.11 5.95
CA ILE A 54 -13.36 -5.31 7.04
C ILE A 54 -11.97 -4.77 6.65
N SER A 55 -11.50 -5.07 5.44
CA SER A 55 -10.19 -4.59 4.98
C SER A 55 -10.14 -3.06 4.91
N LYS A 56 -11.23 -2.42 4.51
CA LYS A 56 -11.32 -0.97 4.49
C LYS A 56 -11.40 -0.38 5.90
N ALA A 57 -12.25 -0.96 6.75
CA ALA A 57 -12.41 -0.56 8.14
C ALA A 57 -11.09 -0.68 8.94
N LYS A 58 -10.33 -1.78 8.74
CA LYS A 58 -9.00 -1.93 9.33
C LYS A 58 -8.03 -0.82 8.92
N LYS A 59 -8.04 -0.41 7.65
CA LYS A 59 -7.21 0.70 7.16
C LYS A 59 -7.60 2.05 7.79
N GLU A 60 -8.86 2.21 8.11
CA GLU A 60 -9.40 3.37 8.82
C GLU A 60 -9.28 3.25 10.35
N GLY A 61 -8.78 2.11 10.82
CA GLY A 61 -8.35 1.84 12.20
C GLY A 61 -9.42 1.38 13.16
N ASP A 62 -10.67 1.22 12.75
CA ASP A 62 -11.77 0.69 13.57
C ASP A 62 -12.74 -0.11 12.70
N ILE A 63 -12.85 -1.41 12.97
CA ILE A 63 -13.74 -2.27 12.20
C ILE A 63 -15.23 -1.99 12.45
N TYR A 64 -15.57 -1.30 13.53
CA TYR A 64 -16.94 -0.94 13.90
C TYR A 64 -17.34 0.44 13.41
N ARG A 65 -16.44 1.15 12.73
CA ARG A 65 -16.69 2.48 12.19
C ARG A 65 -17.48 2.40 10.89
N GLU A 66 -18.18 3.47 10.59
CA GLU A 66 -18.79 3.68 9.28
C GLU A 66 -17.72 3.84 8.20
N VAL A 67 -17.81 3.02 7.15
CA VAL A 67 -16.88 2.98 6.04
C VAL A 67 -17.58 3.38 4.76
N ALA A 68 -17.10 4.41 4.10
CA ALA A 68 -17.60 4.82 2.79
C ALA A 68 -17.08 3.90 1.67
N LEU A 69 -18.00 3.23 0.96
CA LEU A 69 -17.67 2.42 -0.21
C LEU A 69 -18.36 2.97 -1.46
N ALA A 70 -17.57 3.26 -2.49
CA ALA A 70 -18.09 3.79 -3.74
C ALA A 70 -18.95 2.73 -4.46
N PHE A 71 -20.15 3.12 -4.89
CA PHE A 71 -21.06 2.27 -5.64
C PHE A 71 -20.42 1.59 -6.85
N ASN A 72 -19.66 2.36 -7.65
CA ASN A 72 -19.00 1.83 -8.83
C ASN A 72 -17.91 0.80 -8.51
N TYR A 73 -17.29 0.91 -7.32
CA TYR A 73 -16.34 -0.09 -6.84
C TYR A 73 -17.06 -1.40 -6.49
N LEU A 74 -18.13 -1.32 -5.71
CA LEU A 74 -18.95 -2.49 -5.33
C LEU A 74 -19.61 -3.15 -6.55
N LYS A 75 -20.10 -2.36 -7.51
CA LYS A 75 -20.66 -2.85 -8.78
C LYS A 75 -19.65 -3.67 -9.56
N ARG A 76 -18.40 -3.22 -9.64
CA ARG A 76 -17.31 -3.95 -10.32
C ARG A 76 -16.86 -5.17 -9.53
N ALA A 77 -16.79 -5.08 -8.21
CA ALA A 77 -16.30 -6.15 -7.37
C ALA A 77 -17.28 -7.32 -7.25
N ILE A 78 -18.59 -7.05 -7.17
CA ILE A 78 -19.62 -8.04 -6.80
C ILE A 78 -20.70 -8.20 -7.90
N GLY A 79 -20.92 -7.16 -8.70
CA GLY A 79 -22.00 -7.11 -9.71
C GLY A 79 -23.16 -6.19 -9.29
N ALA A 80 -23.71 -5.46 -10.27
CA ALA A 80 -24.69 -4.38 -10.02
C ALA A 80 -26.00 -4.83 -9.36
N GLY A 81 -26.55 -5.96 -9.77
CA GLY A 81 -27.79 -6.50 -9.20
C GLY A 81 -27.56 -7.28 -7.91
N THR A 82 -26.43 -7.99 -7.85
CA THR A 82 -26.07 -8.87 -6.74
C THR A 82 -25.76 -8.09 -5.46
N TYR A 83 -25.02 -6.95 -5.57
CA TYR A 83 -24.61 -6.22 -4.38
C TYR A 83 -25.80 -5.67 -3.56
N LYS A 84 -26.87 -5.19 -4.22
CA LYS A 84 -28.08 -4.71 -3.52
C LYS A 84 -28.73 -5.82 -2.71
N ARG A 85 -28.87 -6.99 -3.31
CA ARG A 85 -29.46 -8.18 -2.68
C ARG A 85 -28.64 -8.62 -1.46
N ILE A 86 -27.30 -8.61 -1.60
CA ILE A 86 -26.37 -8.94 -0.50
C ILE A 86 -26.51 -7.97 0.67
N ILE A 87 -26.55 -6.68 0.41
CA ILE A 87 -26.74 -5.67 1.47
C ILE A 87 -28.04 -5.90 2.20
N THR A 88 -29.14 -6.12 1.48
CA THR A 88 -30.45 -6.42 2.10
C THR A 88 -30.40 -7.67 3.00
N HIS A 89 -29.70 -8.73 2.59
CA HIS A 89 -29.51 -9.91 3.43
C HIS A 89 -28.69 -9.60 4.69
N LEU A 90 -27.60 -8.86 4.55
CA LEU A 90 -26.72 -8.52 5.67
C LEU A 90 -27.38 -7.58 6.68
N GLU A 91 -28.20 -6.64 6.22
CA GLU A 91 -29.01 -5.77 7.08
C GLU A 91 -30.07 -6.56 7.84
N LYS A 92 -30.85 -7.44 7.15
CA LYS A 92 -31.83 -8.32 7.77
C LYS A 92 -31.24 -9.23 8.85
N LEU A 93 -30.01 -9.71 8.64
CA LEU A 93 -29.27 -10.51 9.62
C LEU A 93 -28.66 -9.69 10.77
N GLY A 94 -28.76 -8.35 10.71
CA GLY A 94 -28.12 -7.45 11.67
C GLY A 94 -26.59 -7.57 11.67
N ILE A 95 -25.99 -7.85 10.52
CA ILE A 95 -24.51 -7.93 10.36
C ILE A 95 -23.93 -6.58 9.98
N ILE A 96 -24.65 -5.80 9.19
CA ILE A 96 -24.27 -4.44 8.80
C ILE A 96 -25.43 -3.47 9.05
N MET A 97 -25.08 -2.19 9.20
CA MET A 97 -25.95 -1.05 9.00
C MET A 97 -25.49 -0.29 7.76
N CYS A 98 -26.41 0.16 6.94
CA CYS A 98 -26.12 0.95 5.76
C CYS A 98 -26.75 2.35 5.91
N ASP A 99 -25.92 3.38 5.80
CA ASP A 99 -26.38 4.76 5.70
C ASP A 99 -26.48 5.15 4.22
N TYR A 100 -27.70 5.40 3.76
CA TYR A 100 -28.01 5.76 2.38
C TYR A 100 -27.72 7.23 2.03
N PHE A 101 -27.07 7.99 2.91
CA PHE A 101 -26.72 9.37 2.63
C PHE A 101 -25.67 9.48 1.51
N LYS A 102 -25.97 10.37 0.55
CA LYS A 102 -25.04 10.69 -0.54
C LYS A 102 -23.87 11.50 0.01
N VAL A 103 -22.71 10.91 0.12
CA VAL A 103 -21.47 11.68 0.32
C VAL A 103 -21.05 12.24 -1.04
N MET A 104 -21.21 13.54 -1.23
CA MET A 104 -20.62 14.23 -2.37
C MET A 104 -19.12 14.37 -2.11
N THR A 105 -18.31 13.65 -2.88
CA THR A 105 -16.87 13.94 -2.91
C THR A 105 -16.63 15.13 -3.83
N LEU A 106 -15.79 16.08 -3.39
CA LEU A 106 -15.48 17.36 -4.06
C LEU A 106 -14.98 17.24 -5.51
N THR A 107 -14.68 16.06 -6.02
CA THR A 107 -14.06 15.89 -7.34
C THR A 107 -14.84 15.05 -8.35
N LYS A 108 -15.83 14.27 -7.96
CA LYS A 108 -16.69 13.50 -8.90
C LYS A 108 -18.07 13.25 -8.29
N LYS A 109 -19.14 13.48 -9.07
CA LYS A 109 -20.52 13.08 -8.77
C LYS A 109 -20.61 11.56 -8.66
N GLY A 110 -20.22 10.99 -7.51
CA GLY A 110 -20.30 9.56 -7.20
C GLY A 110 -21.19 9.33 -5.99
N ARG A 111 -22.07 8.30 -6.06
CA ARG A 111 -22.85 7.88 -4.90
C ARG A 111 -21.96 6.96 -4.06
N CYS A 112 -21.63 7.37 -2.83
CA CYS A 112 -21.03 6.51 -1.81
C CYS A 112 -22.09 6.22 -0.75
N TYR A 113 -22.13 4.98 -0.29
CA TYR A 113 -22.90 4.60 0.89
C TYR A 113 -21.92 4.32 2.02
N ARG A 114 -22.35 4.62 3.26
CA ARG A 114 -21.59 4.28 4.46
C ARG A 114 -22.12 2.96 5.00
N TYR A 115 -21.21 2.07 5.36
CA TYR A 115 -21.51 0.77 5.92
C TYR A 115 -20.81 0.63 7.27
N LYS A 116 -21.54 0.11 8.24
CA LYS A 116 -21.01 -0.20 9.56
C LYS A 116 -21.22 -1.67 9.87
N LEU A 117 -20.19 -2.33 10.37
CA LEU A 117 -20.31 -3.69 10.88
C LEU A 117 -20.98 -3.67 12.26
N VAL A 118 -22.00 -4.50 12.45
CA VAL A 118 -22.69 -4.65 13.71
C VAL A 118 -22.41 -6.06 14.24
N PHE A 119 -21.38 -6.20 15.06
CA PHE A 119 -21.06 -7.46 15.71
C PHE A 119 -21.55 -7.46 17.14
N LYS A 120 -22.21 -8.53 17.57
CA LYS A 120 -22.57 -8.72 18.98
C LYS A 120 -21.35 -9.00 19.84
N GLU A 121 -20.33 -9.65 19.27
CA GLU A 121 -19.09 -10.00 19.95
C GLU A 121 -17.91 -9.22 19.39
N ARG A 122 -16.95 -8.93 20.28
CA ARG A 122 -15.72 -8.24 19.88
C ARG A 122 -14.92 -9.11 18.90
N TYR A 123 -14.45 -8.51 17.82
CA TYR A 123 -13.58 -9.17 16.85
C TYR A 123 -12.22 -9.43 17.50
N SER A 124 -12.03 -10.61 18.06
CA SER A 124 -10.80 -11.05 18.69
C SER A 124 -10.31 -12.35 18.04
N ARG A 125 -9.02 -12.63 18.17
CA ARG A 125 -8.39 -13.83 17.60
C ARG A 125 -9.07 -15.14 18.03
N GLU A 126 -9.48 -15.22 19.28
CA GLU A 126 -10.09 -16.42 19.87
C GLU A 126 -11.51 -16.69 19.41
N LYS A 127 -12.19 -15.65 18.89
CA LYS A 127 -13.60 -15.69 18.51
C LYS A 127 -13.84 -15.74 17.01
N VAL A 128 -12.79 -15.64 16.19
CA VAL A 128 -12.91 -15.68 14.73
C VAL A 128 -12.60 -17.06 14.18
N VAL A 129 -13.29 -17.42 13.12
CA VAL A 129 -13.10 -18.67 12.38
C VAL A 129 -12.77 -18.37 10.93
N ALA A 130 -11.96 -19.23 10.31
CA ALA A 130 -11.66 -19.15 8.89
C ALA A 130 -12.87 -19.56 8.06
N VAL A 131 -13.19 -18.78 7.05
CA VAL A 131 -14.26 -19.04 6.09
C VAL A 131 -13.70 -18.97 4.68
N SER A 132 -13.76 -20.08 3.95
CA SER A 132 -13.34 -20.15 2.55
C SER A 132 -14.49 -19.78 1.62
N TYR A 133 -14.23 -18.95 0.62
CA TYR A 133 -15.19 -18.57 -0.39
C TYR A 133 -14.55 -18.47 -1.78
N SER A 134 -15.34 -18.71 -2.83
CA SER A 134 -14.88 -18.61 -4.21
C SER A 134 -14.95 -17.16 -4.72
N SER A 135 -13.92 -16.71 -5.41
CA SER A 135 -13.88 -15.42 -6.08
C SER A 135 -13.39 -15.59 -7.51
N THR A 136 -13.97 -14.84 -8.45
CA THR A 136 -13.51 -14.86 -9.84
C THR A 136 -12.28 -13.95 -10.00
N LYS A 137 -11.26 -14.43 -10.73
CA LYS A 137 -10.09 -13.64 -11.13
C LYS A 137 -9.99 -13.57 -12.65
N SER A 138 -9.46 -12.44 -13.16
CA SER A 138 -9.07 -12.31 -14.57
C SER A 138 -7.88 -13.20 -14.91
N SER A 139 -7.63 -13.42 -16.20
CA SER A 139 -6.52 -14.27 -16.71
C SER A 139 -5.12 -13.80 -16.31
N GLU A 140 -4.94 -12.52 -16.00
CA GLU A 140 -3.69 -11.99 -15.41
C GLU A 140 -3.35 -12.63 -14.06
N ALA A 141 -4.35 -13.19 -13.37
CA ALA A 141 -4.17 -13.92 -12.14
C ALA A 141 -3.55 -15.31 -12.31
N LEU A 142 -3.46 -15.84 -13.52
CA LEU A 142 -2.78 -17.11 -13.80
C LEU A 142 -1.25 -16.95 -13.84
N GLN A 143 -0.76 -15.78 -14.28
CA GLN A 143 0.66 -15.46 -14.19
C GLN A 143 1.14 -15.31 -12.73
N THR A 144 0.21 -15.11 -11.79
CA THR A 144 0.51 -15.03 -10.35
C THR A 144 0.59 -16.39 -9.66
N GLN A 145 0.18 -17.47 -10.30
CA GLN A 145 0.19 -18.79 -9.65
C GLN A 145 1.63 -19.25 -9.35
N VAL A 146 2.55 -19.03 -10.27
CA VAL A 146 3.98 -19.38 -10.07
C VAL A 146 4.58 -18.58 -8.91
N PHE A 147 4.27 -17.29 -8.79
CA PHE A 147 4.73 -16.48 -7.67
C PHE A 147 4.10 -16.90 -6.34
N GLN A 148 2.86 -17.38 -6.36
CA GLN A 148 2.19 -17.94 -5.18
C GLN A 148 2.89 -19.22 -4.72
N GLU A 149 3.22 -20.11 -5.63
CA GLU A 149 3.90 -21.38 -5.34
C GLU A 149 5.31 -21.12 -4.79
N TRP A 150 6.11 -20.29 -5.44
CA TRP A 150 7.44 -19.90 -4.96
C TRP A 150 7.39 -19.23 -3.58
N PHE A 151 6.45 -18.31 -3.39
CA PHE A 151 6.30 -17.64 -2.11
C PHE A 151 5.89 -18.60 -0.98
N GLU A 152 4.97 -19.53 -1.26
CA GLU A 152 4.54 -20.52 -0.27
C GLU A 152 5.68 -21.46 0.10
N GLU A 153 6.44 -21.94 -0.88
CA GLU A 153 7.60 -22.80 -0.67
C GLU A 153 8.64 -22.09 0.20
N ASP A 154 9.09 -20.90 -0.22
CA ASP A 154 10.09 -20.13 0.50
C ASP A 154 9.63 -19.75 1.89
N PHE A 155 8.40 -19.27 2.04
CA PHE A 155 7.89 -18.85 3.35
C PHE A 155 7.69 -20.01 4.33
N ARG A 156 7.30 -21.19 3.85
CA ARG A 156 7.16 -22.40 4.67
C ARG A 156 8.51 -22.97 5.11
N SER A 157 9.58 -22.68 4.38
CA SER A 157 10.95 -23.10 4.75
C SER A 157 11.54 -22.27 5.88
N LEU A 158 10.89 -21.13 6.24
CA LEU A 158 11.37 -20.26 7.31
C LEU A 158 10.93 -20.73 8.70
N VAL A 159 11.82 -20.56 9.66
CA VAL A 159 11.50 -20.68 11.09
C VAL A 159 10.71 -19.44 11.50
N MET A 160 9.51 -19.66 12.04
CA MET A 160 8.65 -18.57 12.52
C MET A 160 8.82 -18.37 14.03
N PRO A 161 9.43 -17.27 14.48
CA PRO A 161 9.66 -17.00 15.90
C PRO A 161 8.37 -16.50 16.58
N MET A 162 7.33 -17.33 16.63
CA MET A 162 5.97 -16.95 17.01
C MET A 162 5.87 -16.30 18.39
N ASN A 163 6.67 -16.74 19.37
CA ASN A 163 6.67 -16.14 20.70
C ASN A 163 7.20 -14.70 20.67
N GLU A 164 8.26 -14.47 19.91
CA GLU A 164 8.83 -13.13 19.70
C GLU A 164 7.86 -12.23 18.93
N LEU A 165 7.24 -12.72 17.85
CA LEU A 165 6.25 -11.98 17.10
C LEU A 165 5.05 -11.54 17.95
N ARG A 166 4.58 -12.40 18.86
CA ARG A 166 3.53 -12.06 19.82
C ARG A 166 4.00 -11.00 20.83
N ALA A 167 5.23 -11.10 21.31
CA ALA A 167 5.81 -10.10 22.21
C ALA A 167 5.97 -8.73 21.50
N ILE A 168 6.40 -8.72 20.24
CA ILE A 168 6.45 -7.52 19.40
C ILE A 168 5.05 -6.92 19.23
N ALA A 169 4.04 -7.71 18.89
CA ALA A 169 2.65 -7.24 18.74
C ALA A 169 2.15 -6.55 20.02
N LYS A 170 2.45 -7.11 21.19
CA LYS A 170 2.12 -6.51 22.49
C LYS A 170 2.80 -5.14 22.66
N ARG A 171 4.13 -5.09 22.46
CA ARG A 171 4.90 -3.84 22.57
C ARG A 171 4.41 -2.77 21.59
N ARG A 172 4.12 -3.13 20.35
CA ARG A 172 3.60 -2.20 19.32
C ARG A 172 2.28 -1.57 19.75
N LYS A 173 1.39 -2.36 20.36
CA LYS A 173 0.12 -1.86 20.92
C LYS A 173 0.36 -0.92 22.09
N GLU A 174 1.29 -1.26 22.99
CA GLU A 174 1.63 -0.45 24.17
C GLU A 174 2.31 0.87 23.79
N ASN A 175 3.19 0.84 22.80
CA ASN A 175 3.97 2.00 22.33
C ASN A 175 3.20 2.97 21.42
N VAL A 176 1.90 2.78 21.24
CA VAL A 176 1.08 3.74 20.49
C VAL A 176 1.09 5.09 21.20
N SER A 177 1.56 6.12 20.52
CA SER A 177 1.69 7.48 21.02
C SER A 177 1.09 8.50 20.06
N LEU A 178 1.04 9.75 20.50
CA LEU A 178 0.59 10.89 19.69
C LEU A 178 1.62 11.35 18.65
N SER A 179 2.84 10.85 18.68
CA SER A 179 3.97 11.30 17.84
C SER A 179 3.71 11.27 16.33
N ASN A 180 2.74 10.48 15.87
CA ASN A 180 2.35 10.37 14.47
C ASN A 180 1.02 11.05 14.14
N CYS A 181 0.52 11.90 15.04
CA CYS A 181 -0.75 12.60 14.86
C CYS A 181 -0.58 13.86 14.02
N LYS A 182 -1.70 14.29 13.43
CA LYS A 182 -1.89 15.64 12.93
C LYS A 182 -2.80 16.37 13.89
N VAL A 183 -2.40 17.57 14.28
CA VAL A 183 -3.19 18.43 15.16
C VAL A 183 -3.78 19.56 14.33
N GLY A 184 -5.08 19.76 14.46
CA GLY A 184 -5.79 20.87 13.82
C GLY A 184 -6.18 21.91 14.86
N THR A 185 -5.91 23.17 14.56
CA THR A 185 -6.32 24.32 15.37
C THR A 185 -7.14 25.28 14.52
N GLU A 186 -8.31 25.67 14.97
CA GLU A 186 -9.13 26.68 14.28
C GLU A 186 -8.50 28.05 14.46
N ILE A 187 -7.98 28.64 13.39
CA ILE A 187 -7.30 29.93 13.38
C ILE A 187 -8.22 31.12 13.08
N ARG A 188 -9.35 30.84 12.44
CA ARG A 188 -10.46 31.76 12.18
C ARG A 188 -11.69 30.95 11.80
N GLU A 189 -12.85 31.58 11.76
CA GLU A 189 -14.12 30.94 11.41
C GLU A 189 -13.98 30.06 10.15
N ASN A 190 -14.32 28.77 10.29
CA ASN A 190 -14.24 27.74 9.25
C ASN A 190 -12.86 27.46 8.66
N VAL A 191 -11.76 27.97 9.21
CA VAL A 191 -10.39 27.66 8.75
C VAL A 191 -9.57 27.02 9.84
N VAL A 192 -9.14 25.79 9.58
CA VAL A 192 -8.30 24.99 10.49
C VAL A 192 -6.89 24.92 9.93
N GLU A 193 -5.89 25.26 10.74
CA GLU A 193 -4.50 24.96 10.47
C GLU A 193 -4.20 23.55 10.99
N ILE A 194 -3.67 22.70 10.15
CA ILE A 194 -3.39 21.31 10.46
C ILE A 194 -1.88 21.12 10.46
N VAL A 195 -1.32 20.73 11.59
CA VAL A 195 0.11 20.47 11.78
C VAL A 195 0.33 18.95 11.92
N ASP A 196 1.18 18.40 11.07
CA ASP A 196 1.67 17.03 11.24
C ASP A 196 2.82 17.05 12.27
N ILE A 197 2.58 16.51 13.46
CA ILE A 197 3.53 16.55 14.60
C ILE A 197 4.88 15.93 14.20
N ARG A 198 4.87 14.87 13.40
CA ARG A 198 6.09 14.16 13.00
C ARG A 198 6.97 14.99 12.06
N THR A 199 6.36 15.76 11.17
CA THR A 199 7.07 16.48 10.11
C THR A 199 7.14 17.98 10.36
N ASN A 200 6.39 18.46 11.33
CA ASN A 200 6.13 19.88 11.59
C ASN A 200 5.60 20.63 10.35
N PHE A 201 5.05 19.89 9.39
CA PHE A 201 4.44 20.47 8.21
C PHE A 201 3.03 20.94 8.52
N SER A 202 2.72 22.21 8.22
CA SER A 202 1.38 22.76 8.38
C SER A 202 0.72 23.08 7.04
N TYR A 203 -0.59 22.97 7.00
CA TYR A 203 -1.42 23.43 5.90
C TYR A 203 -2.78 23.87 6.44
N ARG A 204 -3.44 24.74 5.69
CA ARG A 204 -4.78 25.24 6.03
C ARG A 204 -5.86 24.56 5.22
N ALA A 205 -6.98 24.29 5.84
CA ALA A 205 -8.15 23.71 5.21
C ALA A 205 -9.43 24.27 5.84
N SER A 206 -10.57 24.19 5.09
CA SER A 206 -11.86 24.44 5.74
C SER A 206 -12.15 23.40 6.82
N LYS A 207 -12.92 23.76 7.82
CA LYS A 207 -13.34 22.89 8.92
C LYS A 207 -13.99 21.61 8.41
N GLU A 208 -14.87 21.69 7.41
CA GLU A 208 -15.52 20.55 6.78
C GLU A 208 -14.51 19.60 6.10
N VAL A 209 -13.55 20.15 5.36
CA VAL A 209 -12.48 19.38 4.71
C VAL A 209 -11.56 18.73 5.75
N ALA A 210 -11.23 19.45 6.84
CA ALA A 210 -10.42 18.92 7.92
C ALA A 210 -11.11 17.74 8.62
N ILE A 211 -12.39 17.88 8.95
CA ILE A 211 -13.23 16.82 9.54
C ILE A 211 -13.34 15.63 8.59
N GLY A 212 -13.63 15.88 7.30
CA GLY A 212 -13.71 14.83 6.29
C GLY A 212 -12.40 14.04 6.13
N ARG A 213 -11.26 14.73 6.13
CA ARG A 213 -9.93 14.10 6.07
C ARG A 213 -9.58 13.35 7.35
N ALA A 214 -9.92 13.89 8.51
CA ALA A 214 -9.72 13.21 9.77
C ALA A 214 -10.54 11.93 9.85
N ASN A 215 -11.81 11.99 9.48
CA ASN A 215 -12.71 10.85 9.43
C ASN A 215 -12.25 9.79 8.44
N LEU A 216 -11.63 10.19 7.31
CA LEU A 216 -11.12 9.28 6.30
C LEU A 216 -9.83 8.57 6.74
N HIS A 217 -8.94 9.26 7.48
CA HIS A 217 -7.61 8.78 7.78
C HIS A 217 -7.33 8.56 9.27
N ASN A 218 -8.24 8.97 10.16
CA ASN A 218 -8.10 8.88 11.63
C ASN A 218 -6.76 9.41 12.16
N ARG A 219 -6.25 10.48 11.55
CA ARG A 219 -4.93 11.04 11.83
C ARG A 219 -4.98 12.48 12.34
N LEU A 220 -6.18 13.03 12.47
CA LEU A 220 -6.36 14.40 12.88
C LEU A 220 -6.88 14.44 14.30
N LEU A 221 -6.14 15.13 15.17
CA LEU A 221 -6.51 15.46 16.52
C LEU A 221 -6.67 16.99 16.60
N ILE A 222 -7.75 17.47 17.17
CA ILE A 222 -8.00 18.91 17.38
C ILE A 222 -7.97 19.18 18.87
N GLN A 223 -7.04 20.02 19.32
CA GLN A 223 -6.74 20.23 20.74
C GLN A 223 -7.38 21.47 21.37
N ASP A 224 -7.92 22.41 20.61
CA ASP A 224 -8.45 23.65 21.13
C ASP A 224 -9.95 23.55 21.45
N LYS A 225 -10.41 24.24 22.54
CA LYS A 225 -11.81 24.29 22.92
C LYS A 225 -12.70 25.05 21.91
N SER A 226 -12.10 25.95 21.12
CA SER A 226 -12.76 26.65 20.01
C SER A 226 -12.82 25.83 18.73
N ALA A 227 -12.05 24.72 18.65
CA ALA A 227 -11.94 23.89 17.48
C ALA A 227 -12.95 22.74 17.47
N CYS A 228 -13.18 22.13 16.29
CA CYS A 228 -13.94 20.89 16.18
C CYS A 228 -13.16 19.72 16.75
N TYR A 229 -13.59 19.21 17.88
CA TYR A 229 -13.09 17.94 18.38
C TYR A 229 -13.62 16.81 17.52
N ILE A 230 -12.71 16.10 16.86
CA ILE A 230 -13.02 14.89 16.12
C ILE A 230 -12.83 13.68 17.04
N MET A 231 -11.80 13.72 17.88
CA MET A 231 -11.46 12.74 18.91
C MET A 231 -10.71 13.44 20.05
N THR A 232 -10.94 12.98 21.27
CA THR A 232 -10.03 13.27 22.38
C THR A 232 -8.74 12.44 22.23
N GLU A 233 -7.67 12.85 22.92
CA GLU A 233 -6.42 12.08 22.92
C GLU A 233 -6.63 10.64 23.37
N GLY A 234 -7.41 10.43 24.43
CA GLY A 234 -7.72 9.12 24.95
C GLY A 234 -8.51 8.25 23.97
N GLU A 235 -9.45 8.84 23.22
CA GLU A 235 -10.17 8.14 22.15
C GLU A 235 -9.25 7.77 20.99
N TYR A 236 -8.39 8.70 20.59
CA TYR A 236 -7.41 8.45 19.53
C TYR A 236 -6.43 7.32 19.90
N LEU A 237 -5.88 7.35 21.11
CA LEU A 237 -4.96 6.31 21.58
C LEU A 237 -5.66 4.94 21.66
N ARG A 238 -6.87 4.88 22.21
CA ARG A 238 -7.67 3.63 22.25
C ARG A 238 -7.92 3.10 20.85
N PHE A 239 -8.33 3.98 19.95
CA PHE A 239 -8.56 3.67 18.56
C PHE A 239 -7.30 3.12 17.88
N LYS A 240 -6.16 3.80 18.01
CA LYS A 240 -4.89 3.37 17.43
C LYS A 240 -4.39 2.05 18.00
N ARG A 241 -4.51 1.84 19.29
CA ARG A 241 -4.18 0.57 19.95
C ARG A 241 -5.01 -0.58 19.39
N SER A 242 -6.32 -0.38 19.23
CA SER A 242 -7.20 -1.38 18.62
C SER A 242 -6.83 -1.64 17.15
N ALA A 243 -6.46 -0.61 16.39
CA ALA A 243 -6.05 -0.77 14.99
C ALA A 243 -4.76 -1.58 14.85
N VAL A 244 -3.76 -1.30 15.69
CA VAL A 244 -2.50 -2.05 15.74
C VAL A 244 -2.78 -3.50 16.13
N GLU A 245 -3.53 -3.73 17.22
CA GLU A 245 -3.89 -5.07 17.68
C GLU A 245 -4.58 -5.91 16.61
N LEU A 246 -5.55 -5.33 15.90
CA LEU A 246 -6.26 -6.01 14.81
C LEU A 246 -5.35 -6.34 13.63
N SER A 247 -4.50 -5.39 13.25
CA SER A 247 -3.56 -5.58 12.14
C SER A 247 -2.56 -6.69 12.46
N ASP A 248 -1.95 -6.62 13.64
CA ASP A 248 -0.93 -7.56 14.07
C ASP A 248 -1.52 -8.97 14.30
N SER A 249 -2.71 -9.05 14.92
CA SER A 249 -3.44 -10.32 15.08
C SER A 249 -3.80 -10.96 13.74
N ASP A 250 -4.22 -10.17 12.75
CA ASP A 250 -4.51 -10.67 11.40
C ASP A 250 -3.25 -11.23 10.72
N ALA A 251 -2.11 -10.54 10.86
CA ALA A 251 -0.83 -11.00 10.35
C ALA A 251 -0.39 -12.32 11.00
N LEU A 252 -0.43 -12.40 12.33
CA LEU A 252 -0.09 -13.62 13.09
C LEU A 252 -1.01 -14.80 12.74
N ASN A 253 -2.32 -14.56 12.66
CA ASN A 253 -3.28 -15.59 12.26
C ASN A 253 -3.00 -16.15 10.85
N LYS A 254 -2.60 -15.30 9.91
CA LYS A 254 -2.25 -15.73 8.55
C LYS A 254 -0.99 -16.58 8.54
N ILE A 255 0.02 -16.21 9.32
CA ILE A 255 1.25 -16.99 9.45
C ILE A 255 0.93 -18.37 10.06
N GLU A 256 0.26 -18.40 11.22
CA GLU A 256 -0.04 -19.64 11.95
C GLU A 256 -0.95 -20.59 11.17
N SER A 257 -1.93 -20.05 10.46
CA SER A 257 -2.86 -20.88 9.69
C SER A 257 -2.31 -21.30 8.31
N GLY A 258 -1.10 -20.85 7.95
CA GLY A 258 -0.55 -21.06 6.60
C GLY A 258 -1.38 -20.42 5.49
N ASN A 259 -2.18 -19.39 5.80
CA ASN A 259 -2.94 -18.65 4.82
C ASN A 259 -2.01 -17.66 4.09
N LEU A 260 -1.18 -18.19 3.22
CA LEU A 260 -0.16 -17.46 2.49
C LEU A 260 -0.74 -16.92 1.17
N ARG A 261 -0.27 -15.75 0.79
CA ARG A 261 -0.71 -15.10 -0.43
C ARG A 261 0.43 -14.34 -1.10
N ALA A 262 0.60 -14.58 -2.40
CA ALA A 262 1.34 -13.71 -3.28
C ALA A 262 0.44 -13.30 -4.45
N ALA A 263 0.40 -12.02 -4.79
CA ALA A 263 -0.42 -11.55 -5.90
C ALA A 263 0.17 -10.28 -6.53
N ARG A 264 0.16 -10.22 -7.85
CA ARG A 264 0.53 -9.00 -8.59
C ARG A 264 -0.55 -7.93 -8.40
N ASN A 265 -0.12 -6.73 -8.07
CA ASN A 265 -0.97 -5.57 -8.00
C ASN A 265 -1.35 -5.11 -9.42
N THR A 266 -2.63 -4.90 -9.70
CA THR A 266 -3.10 -4.52 -11.05
C THR A 266 -2.75 -3.07 -11.44
N THR A 267 -2.39 -2.23 -10.48
CA THR A 267 -2.06 -0.81 -10.75
C THR A 267 -0.60 -0.64 -11.13
N ASN A 268 0.29 -1.22 -10.35
CA ASN A 268 1.74 -1.00 -10.46
C ASN A 268 2.57 -2.29 -10.63
N ASN A 269 1.92 -3.42 -10.83
CA ASN A 269 2.52 -4.74 -11.00
C ASN A 269 3.40 -5.24 -9.83
N ARG A 270 3.49 -4.54 -8.71
CA ARG A 270 4.25 -4.99 -7.54
C ARG A 270 3.71 -6.32 -7.02
N LEU A 271 4.59 -7.14 -6.47
CA LEU A 271 4.22 -8.41 -5.84
C LEU A 271 3.84 -8.17 -4.38
N ASP A 272 2.55 -8.20 -4.09
CA ASP A 272 1.99 -8.10 -2.74
C ASP A 272 1.95 -9.49 -2.10
N THR A 273 2.70 -9.71 -1.04
CA THR A 273 2.76 -10.98 -0.29
C THR A 273 2.38 -10.77 1.17
N ASN A 274 2.19 -11.85 1.93
CA ASN A 274 2.10 -11.74 3.38
C ASN A 274 3.36 -11.05 3.93
N PHE A 275 4.54 -11.42 3.44
CA PHE A 275 5.82 -10.90 3.90
C PHE A 275 5.97 -9.39 3.66
N THR A 276 5.63 -8.91 2.47
CA THR A 276 5.69 -7.46 2.15
C THR A 276 4.70 -6.61 2.95
N ASN A 277 3.66 -7.23 3.50
CA ASN A 277 2.62 -6.56 4.28
C ASN A 277 2.80 -6.70 5.80
N LEU A 278 3.88 -7.34 6.26
CA LEU A 278 4.21 -7.40 7.68
C LEU A 278 4.66 -6.03 8.20
N PRO A 279 4.42 -5.73 9.49
CA PRO A 279 5.14 -4.68 10.19
C PRO A 279 6.65 -4.91 10.09
N ASN A 280 7.43 -3.83 10.01
CA ASN A 280 8.90 -3.96 9.88
C ASN A 280 9.50 -4.80 11.01
N GLU A 281 9.07 -4.59 12.25
CA GLU A 281 9.57 -5.31 13.41
C GLU A 281 9.28 -6.83 13.34
N PHE A 282 8.16 -7.23 12.71
CA PHE A 282 7.88 -8.66 12.48
C PHE A 282 8.81 -9.23 11.40
N MET A 283 8.99 -8.47 10.33
CA MET A 283 9.89 -8.86 9.25
C MET A 283 11.32 -9.01 9.75
N GLU A 284 11.82 -8.04 10.54
CA GLU A 284 13.15 -8.07 11.15
C GLU A 284 13.34 -9.29 12.03
N ALA A 285 12.38 -9.62 12.90
CA ALA A 285 12.43 -10.80 13.75
C ALA A 285 12.48 -12.12 12.93
N ILE A 286 11.67 -12.20 11.86
CA ILE A 286 11.70 -13.36 10.97
C ILE A 286 13.03 -13.45 10.22
N CYS A 287 13.52 -12.34 9.69
CA CYS A 287 14.80 -12.29 8.99
C CYS A 287 15.97 -12.69 9.89
N LYS A 288 15.99 -12.18 11.12
CA LYS A 288 16.99 -12.54 12.14
C LYS A 288 16.95 -14.03 12.47
N ALA A 289 15.76 -14.58 12.75
CA ALA A 289 15.59 -16.00 13.09
C ALA A 289 16.06 -16.95 11.97
N ASN A 290 16.15 -16.47 10.74
CA ASN A 290 16.50 -17.26 9.56
C ASN A 290 17.82 -16.85 8.90
N ASN A 291 18.62 -16.00 9.56
CA ASN A 291 19.89 -15.50 9.02
C ASN A 291 19.76 -14.96 7.59
N LEU A 292 18.72 -14.11 7.38
CA LEU A 292 18.48 -13.50 6.08
C LEU A 292 19.28 -12.21 5.93
N ARG A 293 19.46 -11.81 4.67
CA ARG A 293 20.16 -10.61 4.24
C ARG A 293 19.26 -9.84 3.27
N THR A 294 19.35 -8.53 3.27
CA THR A 294 18.67 -7.66 2.30
C THR A 294 19.67 -6.95 1.40
N LEU A 295 19.39 -6.94 0.09
CA LEU A 295 19.99 -6.04 -0.88
C LEU A 295 18.95 -5.00 -1.28
N ASP A 296 19.24 -3.71 -1.07
CA ASP A 296 18.32 -2.59 -1.27
C ASP A 296 18.98 -1.52 -2.15
N ILE A 297 18.28 -1.03 -3.19
CA ILE A 297 18.82 0.00 -4.08
C ILE A 297 18.76 1.38 -3.43
N VAL A 298 19.88 2.05 -3.41
CA VAL A 298 19.95 3.43 -2.92
C VAL A 298 19.24 4.38 -3.89
N ASN A 299 18.27 5.14 -3.37
CA ASN A 299 17.48 6.10 -4.17
C ASN A 299 16.78 5.44 -5.38
N SER A 300 16.25 4.26 -5.22
CA SER A 300 15.73 3.36 -6.26
C SER A 300 14.85 4.05 -7.30
N GLN A 301 13.86 4.84 -6.89
CA GLN A 301 12.94 5.52 -7.81
C GLN A 301 13.67 6.52 -8.72
N LEU A 302 14.72 7.17 -8.22
CA LEU A 302 15.55 8.08 -9.01
C LEU A 302 16.47 7.32 -9.96
N ALA A 303 17.05 6.21 -9.51
CA ALA A 303 17.86 5.34 -10.36
C ALA A 303 17.02 4.76 -11.51
N ILE A 304 15.80 4.30 -11.20
CA ILE A 304 14.84 3.81 -12.19
C ILE A 304 14.42 4.96 -13.13
N MET A 305 14.18 6.16 -12.61
CA MET A 305 13.86 7.34 -13.41
C MET A 305 14.98 7.63 -14.42
N ASN A 306 16.25 7.56 -14.00
CA ASN A 306 17.39 7.71 -14.92
C ASN A 306 17.39 6.69 -16.06
N ARG A 307 17.00 5.44 -15.77
CA ARG A 307 16.94 4.38 -16.77
C ARG A 307 15.81 4.58 -17.77
N VAL A 308 14.64 5.01 -17.33
CA VAL A 308 13.46 5.15 -18.20
C VAL A 308 13.38 6.50 -18.90
N MET A 309 14.11 7.50 -18.42
CA MET A 309 14.18 8.83 -19.04
C MET A 309 15.04 8.74 -20.30
N PRO A 310 14.56 9.27 -21.44
CA PRO A 310 15.38 9.35 -22.65
C PRO A 310 16.62 10.21 -22.42
N ASP A 311 17.58 10.09 -23.29
CA ASP A 311 18.66 11.06 -23.38
C ASP A 311 18.08 12.37 -23.92
N LEU A 312 18.19 13.43 -23.12
CA LEU A 312 17.68 14.76 -23.47
C LEU A 312 18.77 15.65 -24.10
N GLY A 313 20.04 15.22 -24.07
CA GLY A 313 21.17 15.98 -24.59
C GLY A 313 21.42 17.30 -23.86
N THR A 314 21.00 17.43 -22.59
CA THR A 314 21.08 18.68 -21.82
C THR A 314 21.97 18.55 -20.59
N GLU A 315 22.63 19.65 -20.19
CA GLU A 315 23.52 19.66 -19.02
C GLU A 315 22.78 19.32 -17.72
N ASP A 316 21.55 19.79 -17.53
CA ASP A 316 20.77 19.50 -16.34
C ASP A 316 20.36 18.02 -16.27
N ARG A 317 20.14 17.36 -17.41
CA ARG A 317 19.91 15.92 -17.47
C ARG A 317 21.16 15.14 -17.02
N GLU A 318 22.34 15.52 -17.50
CA GLU A 318 23.60 14.87 -17.09
C GLU A 318 23.94 15.15 -15.63
N LEU A 319 23.69 16.38 -15.15
CA LEU A 319 23.82 16.70 -13.73
C LEU A 319 22.87 15.82 -12.88
N PHE A 320 21.60 15.72 -13.24
CA PHE A 320 20.61 14.88 -12.56
C PHE A 320 21.08 13.42 -12.50
N ARG A 321 21.60 12.90 -13.62
CA ARG A 321 22.13 11.55 -13.73
C ARG A 321 23.32 11.34 -12.80
N SER A 322 24.31 12.23 -12.84
CA SER A 322 25.52 12.12 -12.04
C SER A 322 25.22 12.13 -10.53
N LEU A 323 24.34 13.03 -10.07
CA LEU A 323 23.92 13.12 -8.68
C LEU A 323 23.17 11.85 -8.21
N THR A 324 22.32 11.32 -9.07
CA THR A 324 21.56 10.10 -8.75
C THR A 324 22.48 8.89 -8.65
N LEU A 325 23.38 8.70 -9.61
CA LEU A 325 24.33 7.59 -9.64
C LEU A 325 25.40 7.72 -8.55
N GLY A 326 25.74 8.94 -8.17
CA GLY A 326 26.67 9.24 -7.07
C GLY A 326 26.18 8.75 -5.70
N GLY A 327 24.87 8.53 -5.52
CA GLY A 327 24.25 8.05 -4.28
C GLY A 327 24.04 9.14 -3.22
N ASN A 328 24.50 10.37 -3.46
CA ASN A 328 24.37 11.54 -2.58
C ASN A 328 23.32 12.56 -3.09
N PHE A 329 22.37 12.10 -3.88
CA PHE A 329 21.37 12.95 -4.53
C PHE A 329 20.66 13.89 -3.55
N TYR A 330 20.20 13.37 -2.42
CA TYR A 330 19.43 14.18 -1.47
C TYR A 330 20.29 15.25 -0.77
N GLU A 331 21.54 14.95 -0.50
CA GLU A 331 22.52 15.88 0.06
C GLU A 331 22.78 17.01 -0.95
N SER A 332 23.05 16.66 -2.19
CA SER A 332 23.28 17.63 -3.28
C SER A 332 22.02 18.48 -3.58
N ILE A 333 20.81 17.90 -3.47
CA ILE A 333 19.57 18.65 -3.61
C ILE A 333 19.37 19.60 -2.44
N CYS A 334 19.77 19.25 -1.21
CA CYS A 334 19.74 20.17 -0.08
C CYS A 334 20.59 21.41 -0.37
N GLU A 335 21.79 21.24 -0.86
CA GLU A 335 22.70 22.34 -1.21
C GLU A 335 22.15 23.17 -2.38
N LEU A 336 21.79 22.51 -3.49
CA LEU A 336 21.33 23.13 -4.73
C LEU A 336 20.04 23.97 -4.55
N LEU A 337 19.12 23.49 -3.74
CA LEU A 337 17.84 24.13 -3.48
C LEU A 337 17.78 24.91 -2.15
N SER A 338 18.88 24.99 -1.41
CA SER A 338 18.97 25.60 -0.07
C SER A 338 17.92 25.06 0.88
N LEU A 339 17.84 23.71 1.00
CA LEU A 339 16.93 23.03 1.89
C LEU A 339 17.61 22.72 3.22
N SER A 340 16.84 22.70 4.32
CA SER A 340 17.37 22.58 5.68
C SER A 340 17.93 21.18 5.99
N ASN A 341 17.44 20.13 5.32
CA ASN A 341 17.85 18.76 5.63
C ASN A 341 17.39 17.75 4.56
N ARG A 342 17.99 16.54 4.61
CA ARG A 342 17.70 15.43 3.70
C ARG A 342 16.21 15.03 3.64
N LYS A 343 15.46 15.21 4.75
CA LYS A 343 14.03 14.89 4.80
C LYS A 343 13.22 15.85 3.93
N GLU A 344 13.63 17.09 3.88
CA GLU A 344 13.05 18.10 3.00
C GLU A 344 13.31 17.78 1.52
N ALA A 345 14.56 17.41 1.18
CA ALA A 345 14.89 16.97 -0.17
C ALA A 345 14.07 15.75 -0.61
N LYS A 346 13.91 14.75 0.26
CA LYS A 346 13.01 13.62 -0.01
C LYS A 346 11.57 14.07 -0.29
N ARG A 347 11.06 15.05 0.45
CA ARG A 347 9.71 15.59 0.23
C ARG A 347 9.59 16.26 -1.13
N VAL A 348 10.59 17.04 -1.55
CA VAL A 348 10.60 17.69 -2.88
C VAL A 348 10.57 16.66 -4.00
N VAL A 349 11.37 15.60 -3.90
CA VAL A 349 11.35 14.49 -4.85
C VAL A 349 10.00 13.77 -4.85
N PHE A 350 9.40 13.55 -3.69
CA PHE A 350 8.05 12.98 -3.60
C PHE A 350 7.00 13.89 -4.25
N GLU A 351 7.10 15.20 -4.05
CA GLU A 351 6.23 16.17 -4.73
C GLU A 351 6.41 16.11 -6.25
N MET A 352 7.64 16.04 -6.73
CA MET A 352 7.92 15.85 -8.16
C MET A 352 7.22 14.60 -8.72
N MET A 353 7.31 13.47 -8.04
CA MET A 353 6.76 12.21 -8.54
C MET A 353 5.24 12.12 -8.41
N PHE A 354 4.68 12.53 -7.27
CA PHE A 354 3.30 12.19 -6.87
C PHE A 354 2.32 13.36 -6.89
N SER A 355 2.78 14.61 -6.95
CA SER A 355 1.84 15.75 -6.98
C SER A 355 1.25 15.96 -8.36
N ALA A 356 0.08 16.62 -8.39
CA ALA A 356 -0.50 17.06 -9.62
C ALA A 356 0.42 18.10 -10.32
N ARG A 357 0.45 18.10 -11.67
CA ARG A 357 1.21 19.05 -12.49
C ARG A 357 0.92 20.53 -12.12
N ARG A 358 -0.29 20.80 -11.67
CA ARG A 358 -0.73 22.13 -11.24
C ARG A 358 -0.18 22.59 -9.89
N ASN A 359 0.54 21.72 -9.19
CA ASN A 359 1.15 22.08 -7.91
C ASN A 359 2.20 23.20 -8.12
N ARG A 360 2.01 24.31 -7.40
CA ARG A 360 2.84 25.52 -7.45
C ARG A 360 3.70 25.69 -6.21
N SER A 361 4.10 24.59 -5.56
CA SER A 361 4.99 24.69 -4.40
C SER A 361 6.30 25.38 -4.78
N GLU A 362 6.83 26.16 -3.85
CA GLU A 362 8.12 26.84 -4.02
C GLU A 362 9.25 25.83 -4.31
N ASN A 363 9.22 24.70 -3.64
CA ASN A 363 10.20 23.64 -3.84
C ASN A 363 10.19 23.06 -5.26
N LEU A 364 9.02 22.85 -5.85
CA LEU A 364 8.92 22.43 -7.25
C LEU A 364 9.37 23.54 -8.23
N ALA A 365 9.15 24.81 -7.89
CA ALA A 365 9.67 25.92 -8.70
C ALA A 365 11.21 25.94 -8.67
N LYS A 366 11.83 25.76 -7.50
CA LYS A 366 13.29 25.61 -7.38
C LYS A 366 13.81 24.41 -8.18
N LEU A 367 13.13 23.26 -8.10
CA LEU A 367 13.51 22.06 -8.83
C LEU A 367 13.41 22.26 -10.36
N ARG A 368 12.36 22.94 -10.85
CA ARG A 368 12.23 23.31 -12.27
C ARG A 368 13.34 24.24 -12.75
N LYS A 369 13.82 25.13 -11.88
CA LYS A 369 14.94 26.01 -12.20
C LYS A 369 16.26 25.24 -12.26
N ALA A 370 16.45 24.26 -11.37
CA ALA A 370 17.68 23.46 -11.30
C ALA A 370 17.76 22.39 -12.40
N PHE A 371 16.62 21.80 -12.77
CA PHE A 371 16.53 20.70 -13.75
C PHE A 371 15.38 20.97 -14.73
N PRO A 372 15.49 22.00 -15.61
CA PRO A 372 14.40 22.39 -16.48
C PRO A 372 13.97 21.28 -17.44
N SER A 373 14.89 20.63 -18.14
CA SER A 373 14.56 19.59 -19.11
C SER A 373 14.02 18.31 -18.47
N VAL A 374 14.55 17.93 -17.30
CA VAL A 374 14.06 16.80 -16.52
C VAL A 374 12.62 17.04 -16.06
N MET A 375 12.34 18.26 -15.57
CA MET A 375 11.00 18.60 -15.10
C MET A 375 10.00 18.78 -16.25
N GLU A 376 10.45 19.26 -17.41
CA GLU A 376 9.63 19.31 -18.63
C GLU A 376 9.22 17.89 -19.07
N TRP A 377 10.15 16.94 -19.05
CA TRP A 377 9.83 15.54 -19.33
C TRP A 377 8.82 14.96 -18.35
N VAL A 378 9.00 15.21 -17.02
CA VAL A 378 8.06 14.75 -15.98
C VAL A 378 6.67 15.36 -16.17
N ASP A 379 6.60 16.68 -16.40
CA ASP A 379 5.35 17.40 -16.58
C ASP A 379 4.66 16.99 -17.91
N GLY A 380 5.41 16.78 -18.99
CA GLY A 380 4.92 16.27 -20.27
C GLY A 380 4.33 14.87 -20.16
N TYR A 381 4.99 13.97 -19.41
CA TYR A 381 4.44 12.64 -19.14
C TYR A 381 3.12 12.72 -18.37
N LYS A 382 3.06 13.56 -17.31
CA LYS A 382 1.84 13.77 -16.52
C LYS A 382 0.72 14.41 -17.32
N GLU A 383 1.04 15.27 -18.27
CA GLU A 383 0.07 15.87 -19.18
C GLU A 383 -0.58 14.85 -20.09
N MET A 384 0.24 13.99 -20.68
CA MET A 384 -0.21 12.98 -21.65
C MET A 384 -1.00 11.84 -21.00
N TYR A 385 -0.57 11.37 -19.82
CA TYR A 385 -1.11 10.14 -19.21
C TYR A 385 -1.88 10.37 -17.90
N GLY A 386 -1.77 11.56 -17.30
CA GLY A 386 -2.39 11.92 -16.03
C GLY A 386 -1.40 11.95 -14.87
N ASP A 387 -1.69 12.80 -13.88
CA ASP A 387 -0.78 13.16 -12.78
C ASP A 387 -0.18 11.95 -12.02
N ASN A 388 -1.01 10.93 -11.76
CA ASN A 388 -0.59 9.76 -11.01
C ASN A 388 0.18 8.72 -11.86
N GLN A 389 0.14 8.83 -13.19
CA GLN A 389 0.68 7.80 -14.08
C GLN A 389 2.21 7.81 -14.11
N PHE A 390 2.84 8.95 -13.84
CA PHE A 390 4.29 9.03 -13.75
C PHE A 390 4.85 8.13 -12.64
N ALA A 391 4.33 8.27 -11.43
CA ALA A 391 4.74 7.41 -10.31
C ALA A 391 4.39 5.93 -10.55
N ILE A 392 3.24 5.66 -11.17
CA ILE A 392 2.84 4.28 -11.53
C ILE A 392 3.78 3.68 -12.56
N MET A 393 4.24 4.45 -13.52
CA MET A 393 5.23 4.02 -14.53
C MET A 393 6.55 3.61 -13.86
N LEU A 394 7.08 4.44 -12.96
CA LEU A 394 8.30 4.11 -12.22
C LEU A 394 8.12 2.84 -11.36
N GLN A 395 6.99 2.70 -10.68
CA GLN A 395 6.67 1.50 -9.89
C GLN A 395 6.51 0.24 -10.75
N LYS A 396 6.00 0.36 -11.98
CA LYS A 396 5.95 -0.76 -12.93
C LYS A 396 7.35 -1.17 -13.39
N ALA A 397 8.20 -0.20 -13.73
CA ALA A 397 9.59 -0.46 -14.08
C ALA A 397 10.37 -1.13 -12.94
N GLU A 398 10.17 -0.66 -11.70
CA GLU A 398 10.71 -1.30 -10.50
C GLU A 398 10.25 -2.76 -10.40
N SER A 399 8.97 -3.00 -10.55
CA SER A 399 8.41 -4.34 -10.45
C SER A 399 8.87 -5.27 -11.57
N GLU A 400 9.07 -4.76 -12.77
CA GLU A 400 9.64 -5.50 -13.89
C GLU A 400 11.09 -5.94 -13.56
N MET A 401 11.89 -5.05 -12.99
CA MET A 401 13.27 -5.36 -12.61
C MET A 401 13.33 -6.37 -11.47
N PHE A 402 12.62 -6.13 -10.38
CA PHE A 402 12.74 -6.95 -9.17
C PHE A 402 11.95 -8.26 -9.24
N VAL A 403 10.75 -8.24 -9.79
CA VAL A 403 9.88 -9.43 -9.82
C VAL A 403 10.08 -10.22 -11.10
N ASP A 404 10.07 -9.57 -12.26
CA ASP A 404 10.18 -10.27 -13.53
C ASP A 404 11.64 -10.51 -13.96
N GLY A 405 12.55 -9.67 -13.52
CA GLY A 405 13.99 -9.80 -13.73
C GLY A 405 14.67 -10.65 -12.66
N ILE A 406 14.90 -10.10 -11.48
CA ILE A 406 15.73 -10.70 -10.42
C ILE A 406 15.07 -11.93 -9.81
N LEU A 407 13.85 -11.81 -9.26
CA LEU A 407 13.19 -12.92 -8.57
C LEU A 407 13.10 -14.17 -9.45
N LYS A 408 12.71 -14.03 -10.72
CA LYS A 408 12.62 -15.17 -11.64
C LYS A 408 13.96 -15.83 -11.87
N ARG A 409 15.05 -15.08 -11.98
CA ARG A 409 16.41 -15.63 -12.15
C ARG A 409 16.87 -16.37 -10.91
N VAL A 410 16.71 -15.77 -9.74
CA VAL A 410 17.06 -16.40 -8.46
C VAL A 410 16.26 -17.70 -8.27
N LYS A 411 14.96 -17.68 -8.55
CA LYS A 411 14.10 -18.87 -8.45
C LYS A 411 14.45 -19.94 -9.50
N ALA A 412 14.90 -19.57 -10.68
CA ALA A 412 15.36 -20.53 -11.69
C ALA A 412 16.62 -21.30 -11.25
N HIS A 413 17.42 -20.74 -10.33
CA HIS A 413 18.56 -21.40 -9.71
C HIS A 413 18.20 -22.12 -8.40
N GLY A 414 16.94 -22.12 -7.99
CA GLY A 414 16.46 -22.87 -6.81
C GLY A 414 16.69 -22.18 -5.46
N TYR A 415 17.08 -20.91 -5.44
CA TYR A 415 17.36 -20.19 -4.19
C TYR A 415 16.11 -19.53 -3.60
N LEU A 416 16.09 -19.40 -2.26
CA LEU A 416 15.09 -18.65 -1.53
C LEU A 416 15.24 -17.15 -1.80
N CYS A 417 14.15 -16.50 -2.20
CA CYS A 417 14.16 -15.06 -2.44
C CYS A 417 12.78 -14.43 -2.25
N PHE A 418 12.73 -13.37 -1.45
CA PHE A 418 11.56 -12.50 -1.34
C PHE A 418 11.88 -11.14 -1.94
N THR A 419 10.88 -10.51 -2.57
CA THR A 419 10.99 -9.11 -3.02
C THR A 419 10.19 -8.20 -2.10
N LYS A 420 10.74 -7.06 -1.74
CA LYS A 420 10.04 -5.98 -1.03
C LYS A 420 10.31 -4.66 -1.74
N HIS A 421 9.48 -4.37 -2.75
CA HIS A 421 9.62 -3.20 -3.61
C HIS A 421 10.95 -3.20 -4.38
N ASP A 422 11.86 -2.34 -3.98
CA ASP A 422 13.19 -2.08 -4.52
C ASP A 422 14.31 -2.87 -3.81
N SER A 423 13.92 -3.90 -3.06
CA SER A 423 14.86 -4.78 -2.36
C SER A 423 14.53 -6.25 -2.56
N ILE A 424 15.54 -7.09 -2.38
CA ILE A 424 15.40 -8.54 -2.25
C ILE A 424 15.91 -8.99 -0.90
N ILE A 425 15.31 -10.07 -0.39
CA ILE A 425 15.65 -10.68 0.90
C ILE A 425 15.93 -12.16 0.63
N TYR A 426 17.07 -12.65 1.06
CA TYR A 426 17.59 -13.97 0.75
C TYR A 426 18.44 -14.51 1.90
N ARG A 427 18.81 -15.80 1.85
CA ARG A 427 19.70 -16.40 2.84
C ARG A 427 21.11 -15.87 2.73
N ARG A 428 21.74 -15.56 3.85
CA ARG A 428 23.13 -15.09 3.88
C ARG A 428 24.11 -16.10 3.30
N GLU A 429 23.84 -17.38 3.48
CA GLU A 429 24.67 -18.48 2.93
C GLU A 429 24.67 -18.51 1.39
N ASP A 430 23.62 -18.01 0.74
CA ASP A 430 23.46 -17.95 -0.72
C ASP A 430 23.92 -16.62 -1.32
N ALA A 431 24.50 -15.72 -0.52
CA ALA A 431 24.76 -14.32 -0.88
C ALA A 431 25.62 -14.18 -2.12
N GLU A 432 26.74 -14.90 -2.19
CA GLU A 432 27.69 -14.80 -3.31
C GLU A 432 27.01 -15.08 -4.66
N VAL A 433 26.21 -16.13 -4.72
CA VAL A 433 25.52 -16.51 -5.96
C VAL A 433 24.39 -15.54 -6.30
N ILE A 434 23.58 -15.15 -5.31
CA ILE A 434 22.44 -14.27 -5.55
C ILE A 434 22.89 -12.86 -5.93
N GLU A 435 23.91 -12.33 -5.26
CA GLU A 435 24.49 -11.01 -5.58
C GLU A 435 25.09 -11.03 -6.99
N ALA A 436 25.79 -12.11 -7.40
CA ALA A 436 26.27 -12.26 -8.77
C ALA A 436 25.14 -12.32 -9.81
N ILE A 437 24.01 -12.98 -9.50
CA ILE A 437 22.81 -12.98 -10.37
C ILE A 437 22.24 -11.57 -10.52
N VAL A 438 22.18 -10.79 -9.43
CA VAL A 438 21.70 -9.40 -9.45
C VAL A 438 22.61 -8.50 -10.28
N GLU A 439 23.91 -8.57 -10.03
CA GLU A 439 24.90 -7.78 -10.77
C GLU A 439 24.92 -8.13 -12.27
N GLY A 440 24.87 -9.41 -12.60
CA GLY A 440 24.76 -9.87 -13.98
C GLY A 440 23.50 -9.35 -14.66
N TYR A 441 22.39 -9.38 -13.97
CA TYR A 441 21.14 -8.81 -14.50
C TYR A 441 21.20 -7.29 -14.67
N PHE A 442 21.77 -6.56 -13.71
CA PHE A 442 21.93 -5.11 -13.83
C PHE A 442 22.85 -4.74 -14.99
N ALA A 443 23.91 -5.51 -15.21
CA ALA A 443 24.80 -5.34 -16.37
C ALA A 443 24.07 -5.62 -17.69
N GLU A 444 23.26 -6.70 -17.77
CA GLU A 444 22.46 -7.06 -18.96
C GLU A 444 21.52 -5.92 -19.39
N ILE A 445 20.90 -5.24 -18.41
CA ILE A 445 19.93 -4.17 -18.68
C ILE A 445 20.56 -2.76 -18.65
N ASP A 446 21.86 -2.63 -18.58
CA ASP A 446 22.63 -1.37 -18.38
C ASP A 446 22.07 -0.51 -17.22
N PHE A 447 21.74 -1.16 -16.11
CA PHE A 447 21.22 -0.46 -14.94
C PHE A 447 22.35 -0.14 -13.94
N LYS A 448 22.76 1.12 -13.93
CA LYS A 448 23.77 1.62 -12.99
C LYS A 448 23.09 2.16 -11.74
N CYS A 449 23.39 1.59 -10.60
CA CYS A 449 22.90 2.03 -9.31
C CYS A 449 23.89 1.70 -8.20
N LYS A 450 23.77 2.38 -7.07
CA LYS A 450 24.33 1.92 -5.80
C LYS A 450 23.29 1.10 -5.05
N TYR A 451 23.73 0.03 -4.41
CA TYR A 451 22.91 -0.73 -3.47
C TYR A 451 23.63 -0.89 -2.14
N LYS A 452 22.90 -1.15 -1.11
CA LYS A 452 23.38 -1.48 0.23
C LYS A 452 22.93 -2.88 0.59
N ILE A 453 23.79 -3.54 1.35
CA ILE A 453 23.52 -4.85 1.91
C ILE A 453 23.38 -4.70 3.42
N GLU A 454 22.32 -5.24 3.97
CA GLU A 454 22.06 -5.25 5.40
C GLU A 454 21.87 -6.69 5.88
N ASP A 455 22.62 -7.08 6.91
CA ASP A 455 22.47 -8.36 7.59
C ASP A 455 21.54 -8.21 8.79
N TYR A 456 20.64 -9.16 8.95
CA TYR A 456 19.80 -9.29 10.15
C TYR A 456 20.53 -10.20 11.16
N LEU A 457 21.27 -9.59 12.08
CA LEU A 457 22.06 -10.28 13.12
C LEU A 457 21.35 -10.31 14.48
#